data_4a4d1b110b409fbfe6a5ca16226b16a2
#
_entry.id   4a4d1b110b409fbfe6a5ca16226b16a2
#
_cell.length_a   1.000
_cell.length_b   1.000
_cell.length_c   1.000
_cell.angle_alpha   90.00
_cell.angle_beta   90.00
_cell.angle_gamma   90.00
#
_symmetry.space_group_name_H-M   'P 1'
#
loop_
_entity.id
_entity.type
_entity.pdbx_description
1 polymer ?
#
loop_
_entity_poly.entity_id
_entity_poly.type
_entity_poly.pdbx_seq_one_letter_code
_entity_poly.pdbx_strand_id
1 'polypeptide(L)'
;MEQNSVLLDTSFFIRLLNEEDPLHENALGYFRYFLEHDFVIKISTIAIAEYCVRGDVSELPLKNMLIVPFNFDHAQRAGKMIAEVYAEKKKRGATIAPRAVVPNDTKMFAQADVEPDINFYGTADVECKKVYDMIKTSEGKLSFDFIDITVPYNNVFGVLDFEE
;
A
#
# COMPACT_ATOMS: atom_id res chain seq x y z
N MET A 1 15.28 16.82 9.97
CA MET A 1 15.04 16.03 8.74
C MET A 1 13.65 15.45 8.85
N GLU A 2 12.85 15.59 7.83
CA GLU A 2 11.54 14.93 7.82
C GLU A 2 11.77 13.42 7.77
N GLN A 3 11.12 12.72 8.69
CA GLN A 3 11.19 11.27 8.78
C GLN A 3 10.31 10.67 7.68
N ASN A 4 10.86 9.78 6.85
CA ASN A 4 10.08 9.08 5.83
C ASN A 4 9.03 8.16 6.46
N SER A 5 7.90 8.03 5.80
CA SER A 5 6.85 7.10 6.22
C SER A 5 6.30 6.27 5.07
N VAL A 6 5.81 5.09 5.41
CA VAL A 6 5.22 4.14 4.45
C VAL A 6 3.92 3.59 4.98
N LEU A 7 2.86 3.66 4.16
CA LEU A 7 1.60 2.95 4.40
C LEU A 7 1.67 1.59 3.71
N LEU A 8 1.55 0.52 4.49
CA LEU A 8 1.61 -0.86 3.98
C LEU A 8 0.21 -1.47 3.94
N ASP A 9 -0.09 -2.19 2.87
CA ASP A 9 -1.38 -2.84 2.69
C ASP A 9 -1.45 -4.24 3.33
N THR A 10 -2.61 -4.86 3.26
CA THR A 10 -2.86 -6.19 3.81
C THR A 10 -1.97 -7.26 3.19
N SER A 11 -1.72 -7.16 1.88
CA SER A 11 -0.91 -8.16 1.15
C SER A 11 0.52 -8.23 1.68
N PHE A 12 1.09 -7.09 2.09
CA PHE A 12 2.40 -7.04 2.72
C PHE A 12 2.45 -7.87 4.00
N PHE A 13 1.47 -7.66 4.90
CA PHE A 13 1.45 -8.37 6.19
C PHE A 13 1.19 -9.87 6.03
N ILE A 14 0.34 -10.26 5.07
CA ILE A 14 0.14 -11.68 4.75
C ILE A 14 1.47 -12.33 4.35
N ARG A 15 2.28 -11.68 3.52
CA ARG A 15 3.59 -12.17 3.09
C ARG A 15 4.60 -12.18 4.24
N LEU A 16 4.61 -11.09 5.03
CA LEU A 16 5.54 -10.94 6.16
C LEU A 16 5.32 -12.02 7.24
N LEU A 17 4.07 -12.39 7.50
CA LEU A 17 3.71 -13.30 8.59
C LEU A 17 3.61 -14.77 8.16
N ASN A 18 3.85 -15.08 6.89
CA ASN A 18 3.84 -16.45 6.36
C ASN A 18 5.23 -16.81 5.81
N GLU A 19 6.03 -17.51 6.60
CA GLU A 19 7.38 -17.92 6.22
C GLU A 19 7.45 -18.83 4.99
N GLU A 20 6.35 -19.52 4.65
CA GLU A 20 6.26 -20.37 3.47
C GLU A 20 5.89 -19.59 2.19
N ASP A 21 5.56 -18.30 2.31
CA ASP A 21 5.19 -17.48 1.15
C ASP A 21 6.43 -17.15 0.29
N PRO A 22 6.33 -17.29 -1.05
CA PRO A 22 7.45 -16.98 -1.95
C PRO A 22 8.00 -15.54 -1.82
N LEU A 23 7.18 -14.61 -1.33
CA LEU A 23 7.56 -13.20 -1.14
C LEU A 23 7.89 -12.86 0.33
N HIS A 24 7.95 -13.86 1.21
CA HIS A 24 8.27 -13.64 2.63
C HIS A 24 9.60 -12.91 2.80
N GLU A 25 10.66 -13.39 2.16
CA GLU A 25 11.99 -12.78 2.24
C GLU A 25 12.01 -11.33 1.74
N ASN A 26 11.26 -11.03 0.67
CA ASN A 26 11.12 -9.66 0.20
C ASN A 26 10.41 -8.78 1.24
N ALA A 27 9.27 -9.22 1.76
CA ALA A 27 8.52 -8.48 2.78
C ALA A 27 9.35 -8.26 4.05
N LEU A 28 10.07 -9.30 4.50
CA LEU A 28 10.97 -9.23 5.64
C LEU A 28 12.13 -8.25 5.40
N GLY A 29 12.71 -8.26 4.20
CA GLY A 29 13.77 -7.33 3.80
C GLY A 29 13.31 -5.87 3.85
N TYR A 30 12.13 -5.57 3.31
CA TYR A 30 11.54 -4.23 3.41
C TYR A 30 11.24 -3.83 4.85
N PHE A 31 10.67 -4.73 5.65
CA PHE A 31 10.35 -4.44 7.05
C PHE A 31 11.59 -4.10 7.86
N ARG A 32 12.66 -4.88 7.71
CA ARG A 32 13.95 -4.59 8.34
C ARG A 32 14.53 -3.26 7.85
N TYR A 33 14.53 -3.03 6.55
CA TYR A 33 15.01 -1.78 5.96
C TYR A 33 14.29 -0.56 6.54
N PHE A 34 12.96 -0.61 6.63
CA PHE A 34 12.18 0.49 7.21
C PHE A 34 12.53 0.75 8.67
N LEU A 35 12.71 -0.31 9.47
CA LEU A 35 13.11 -0.16 10.88
C LEU A 35 14.53 0.39 11.03
N GLU A 36 15.47 -0.08 10.23
CA GLU A 36 16.89 0.32 10.28
C GLU A 36 17.12 1.76 9.79
N HIS A 37 16.22 2.26 8.94
CA HIS A 37 16.30 3.62 8.38
C HIS A 37 15.26 4.58 8.99
N ASP A 38 14.76 4.26 10.17
CA ASP A 38 13.83 5.10 10.93
C ASP A 38 12.56 5.52 10.18
N PHE A 39 12.05 4.67 9.28
CA PHE A 39 10.77 4.92 8.65
C PHE A 39 9.63 4.78 9.67
N VAL A 40 8.66 5.67 9.57
CA VAL A 40 7.38 5.50 10.26
C VAL A 40 6.53 4.51 9.46
N ILE A 41 6.41 3.30 9.96
CA ILE A 41 5.55 2.28 9.33
C ILE A 41 4.11 2.51 9.77
N LYS A 42 3.20 2.58 8.80
CA LYS A 42 1.78 2.82 9.00
C LYS A 42 0.92 1.69 8.48
N ILE A 43 -0.17 1.44 9.16
CA ILE A 43 -1.19 0.47 8.76
C ILE A 43 -2.57 1.12 8.80
N SER A 44 -3.37 0.92 7.74
CA SER A 44 -4.76 1.37 7.68
C SER A 44 -5.67 0.50 8.55
N THR A 45 -6.70 1.11 9.15
CA THR A 45 -7.81 0.34 9.75
C THR A 45 -8.52 -0.56 8.73
N ILE A 46 -8.47 -0.21 7.45
CA ILE A 46 -8.99 -1.06 6.36
C ILE A 46 -8.13 -2.32 6.23
N ALA A 47 -6.79 -2.19 6.21
CA ALA A 47 -5.90 -3.34 6.15
C ALA A 47 -6.03 -4.25 7.37
N ILE A 48 -6.23 -3.67 8.56
CA ILE A 48 -6.52 -4.44 9.78
C ILE A 48 -7.81 -5.23 9.62
N ALA A 49 -8.89 -4.60 9.12
CA ALA A 49 -10.16 -5.27 8.91
C ALA A 49 -10.05 -6.44 7.92
N GLU A 50 -9.32 -6.26 6.82
CA GLU A 50 -9.07 -7.31 5.84
C GLU A 50 -8.25 -8.47 6.42
N TYR A 51 -7.20 -8.16 7.17
CA TYR A 51 -6.37 -9.17 7.82
C TYR A 51 -7.19 -10.02 8.80
N CYS A 52 -8.03 -9.38 9.60
CA CYS A 52 -8.88 -10.03 10.60
C CYS A 52 -9.99 -10.91 10.02
N VAL A 53 -10.20 -10.94 8.71
CA VAL A 53 -11.10 -11.92 8.07
C VAL A 53 -10.60 -13.36 8.26
N ARG A 54 -9.28 -13.56 8.32
CA ARG A 54 -8.65 -14.89 8.42
C ARG A 54 -7.58 -15.00 9.51
N GLY A 55 -7.04 -13.90 9.96
CA GLY A 55 -6.02 -13.81 10.99
C GLY A 55 -6.51 -13.15 12.26
N ASP A 56 -5.65 -13.06 13.26
CA ASP A 56 -5.91 -12.34 14.50
C ASP A 56 -5.08 -11.07 14.56
N VAL A 57 -5.67 -10.00 15.08
CA VAL A 57 -5.00 -8.70 15.20
C VAL A 57 -3.72 -8.76 16.03
N SER A 58 -3.63 -9.70 16.97
CA SER A 58 -2.44 -9.90 17.81
C SER A 58 -1.20 -10.41 17.04
N GLU A 59 -1.40 -10.95 15.83
CA GLU A 59 -0.31 -11.41 14.96
C GLU A 59 0.40 -10.23 14.28
N LEU A 60 -0.29 -9.10 14.12
CA LEU A 60 0.26 -7.91 13.48
C LEU A 60 1.31 -7.23 14.39
N PRO A 61 2.47 -6.78 13.86
CA PRO A 61 3.52 -6.14 14.64
C PRO A 61 3.19 -4.67 14.98
N LEU A 62 2.00 -4.42 15.55
CA LEU A 62 1.45 -3.08 15.80
C LEU A 62 2.29 -2.21 16.73
N LYS A 63 3.17 -2.81 17.54
CA LYS A 63 4.09 -2.06 18.42
C LYS A 63 5.06 -1.16 17.65
N ASN A 64 5.34 -1.51 16.41
CA ASN A 64 6.27 -0.79 15.54
C ASN A 64 5.55 0.04 14.47
N MET A 65 4.24 0.24 14.61
CA MET A 65 3.44 0.88 13.58
C MET A 65 2.49 1.93 14.14
N LEU A 66 2.15 2.90 13.30
CA LEU A 66 1.06 3.82 13.55
C LEU A 66 -0.20 3.39 12.79
N ILE A 67 -1.32 3.36 13.49
CA ILE A 67 -2.62 3.04 12.88
C ILE A 67 -3.22 4.30 12.28
N VAL A 68 -3.55 4.25 10.99
CA VAL A 68 -4.23 5.33 10.27
C VAL A 68 -5.72 4.99 10.14
N PRO A 69 -6.61 5.65 10.89
CA PRO A 69 -8.04 5.43 10.76
C PRO A 69 -8.55 6.02 9.45
N PHE A 70 -9.44 5.28 8.76
CA PHE A 70 -10.12 5.79 7.57
C PHE A 70 -11.21 6.79 7.98
N ASN A 71 -11.04 8.05 7.58
CA ASN A 71 -11.88 9.17 7.99
C ASN A 71 -12.68 9.80 6.84
N PHE A 72 -13.35 10.91 7.12
CA PHE A 72 -14.19 11.61 6.16
C PHE A 72 -13.43 12.14 4.94
N ASP A 73 -12.25 12.75 5.14
CA ASP A 73 -11.45 13.30 4.05
C ASP A 73 -10.92 12.19 3.15
N HIS A 74 -10.53 11.08 3.73
CA HIS A 74 -10.16 9.86 3.00
C HIS A 74 -11.33 9.34 2.16
N ALA A 75 -12.55 9.34 2.71
CA ALA A 75 -13.74 8.88 2.00
C ALA A 75 -14.07 9.76 0.79
N GLN A 76 -13.98 11.09 0.94
CA GLN A 76 -14.19 12.02 -0.18
C GLN A 76 -13.13 11.81 -1.27
N ARG A 77 -11.86 11.68 -0.89
CA ARG A 77 -10.77 11.46 -1.84
C ARG A 77 -10.90 10.12 -2.55
N ALA A 78 -11.23 9.05 -1.81
CA ALA A 78 -11.49 7.73 -2.38
C ALA A 78 -12.61 7.77 -3.43
N GLY A 79 -13.70 8.47 -3.15
CA GLY A 79 -14.79 8.63 -4.11
C GLY A 79 -14.36 9.26 -5.43
N LYS A 80 -13.52 10.28 -5.39
CA LYS A 80 -12.94 10.90 -6.59
C LYS A 80 -12.03 9.95 -7.35
N MET A 81 -11.11 9.28 -6.67
CA MET A 81 -10.21 8.30 -7.28
C MET A 81 -10.96 7.16 -7.95
N ILE A 82 -12.02 6.67 -7.31
CA ILE A 82 -12.88 5.63 -7.86
C ILE A 82 -13.57 6.07 -9.14
N ALA A 83 -14.11 7.29 -9.15
CA ALA A 83 -14.74 7.85 -10.36
C ALA A 83 -13.75 7.92 -11.53
N GLU A 84 -12.48 8.22 -11.25
CA GLU A 84 -11.43 8.25 -12.25
C GLU A 84 -11.05 6.85 -12.76
N VAL A 85 -10.96 5.86 -11.88
CA VAL A 85 -10.75 4.47 -12.28
C VAL A 85 -11.87 3.98 -13.18
N TYR A 86 -13.13 4.32 -12.87
CA TYR A 86 -14.26 3.98 -13.74
C TYR A 86 -14.15 4.66 -15.10
N ALA A 87 -13.84 5.96 -15.14
CA ALA A 87 -13.70 6.70 -16.37
C ALA A 87 -12.57 6.14 -17.25
N GLU A 88 -11.42 5.81 -16.66
CA GLU A 88 -10.28 5.24 -17.36
C GLU A 88 -10.58 3.84 -17.91
N LYS A 89 -11.24 2.99 -17.13
CA LYS A 89 -11.67 1.66 -17.59
C LYS A 89 -12.67 1.76 -18.73
N LYS A 90 -13.61 2.72 -18.68
CA LYS A 90 -14.57 2.97 -19.76
C LYS A 90 -13.86 3.39 -21.05
N LYS A 91 -12.84 4.25 -20.98
CA LYS A 91 -12.00 4.63 -22.13
C LYS A 91 -11.31 3.42 -22.77
N ARG A 92 -10.90 2.45 -21.97
CA ARG A 92 -10.24 1.22 -22.42
C ARG A 92 -11.22 0.15 -22.90
N GLY A 93 -12.53 0.44 -22.95
CA GLY A 93 -13.56 -0.48 -23.39
C GLY A 93 -13.90 -1.61 -22.42
N ALA A 94 -13.48 -1.51 -21.17
CA ALA A 94 -13.79 -2.49 -20.14
C ALA A 94 -15.19 -2.23 -19.56
N THR A 95 -16.03 -3.29 -19.54
CA THR A 95 -17.30 -3.27 -18.83
C THR A 95 -17.08 -3.61 -17.37
N ILE A 96 -17.47 -2.72 -16.45
CA ILE A 96 -17.31 -2.93 -15.02
C ILE A 96 -18.67 -3.00 -14.37
N ALA A 97 -18.93 -4.11 -13.66
CA ALA A 97 -20.08 -4.19 -12.78
C ALA A 97 -19.94 -3.15 -11.66
N PRO A 98 -20.95 -2.31 -11.39
CA PRO A 98 -20.87 -1.24 -10.40
C PRO A 98 -20.48 -1.71 -8.98
N ARG A 99 -20.66 -2.97 -8.66
CA ARG A 99 -20.30 -3.59 -7.37
C ARG A 99 -18.92 -4.23 -7.34
N ALA A 100 -18.27 -4.37 -8.47
CA ALA A 100 -17.02 -5.14 -8.56
C ALA A 100 -15.81 -4.30 -8.17
N VAL A 101 -15.99 -3.08 -7.73
CA VAL A 101 -14.80 -2.28 -7.59
C VAL A 101 -14.92 -0.97 -6.87
N VAL A 102 -14.76 -1.08 -5.64
CA VAL A 102 -13.84 -0.16 -5.00
C VAL A 102 -12.96 -1.02 -4.15
N PRO A 103 -11.90 -1.50 -4.72
CA PRO A 103 -10.99 -2.26 -3.90
C PRO A 103 -10.58 -1.38 -2.72
N ASN A 104 -10.43 -2.01 -1.59
CA ASN A 104 -9.91 -1.36 -0.40
C ASN A 104 -8.58 -0.64 -0.68
N ASP A 105 -7.83 -1.10 -1.69
CA ASP A 105 -6.62 -0.44 -2.19
C ASP A 105 -6.84 1.02 -2.58
N THR A 106 -7.92 1.35 -3.31
CA THR A 106 -8.22 2.74 -3.68
C THR A 106 -8.51 3.61 -2.45
N LYS A 107 -9.14 3.04 -1.43
CA LYS A 107 -9.37 3.74 -0.16
C LYS A 107 -8.05 3.99 0.57
N MET A 108 -7.14 3.03 0.56
CA MET A 108 -5.81 3.20 1.15
C MET A 108 -4.92 4.15 0.34
N PHE A 109 -5.04 4.19 -0.99
CA PHE A 109 -4.42 5.24 -1.81
C PHE A 109 -4.92 6.64 -1.43
N ALA A 110 -6.23 6.77 -1.19
CA ALA A 110 -6.79 8.02 -0.74
C ALA A 110 -6.24 8.45 0.64
N GLN A 111 -6.02 7.51 1.56
CA GLN A 111 -5.34 7.80 2.81
C GLN A 111 -3.90 8.30 2.57
N ALA A 112 -3.14 7.59 1.75
CA ALA A 112 -1.77 7.97 1.44
C ALA A 112 -1.67 9.33 0.74
N ASP A 113 -2.66 9.70 -0.09
CA ASP A 113 -2.68 10.97 -0.81
C ASP A 113 -3.14 12.16 0.04
N VAL A 114 -4.01 11.93 1.02
CA VAL A 114 -4.54 12.98 1.92
C VAL A 114 -3.61 13.23 3.10
N GLU A 115 -2.99 12.20 3.65
CA GLU A 115 -2.09 12.34 4.80
C GLU A 115 -0.73 12.92 4.36
N PRO A 116 -0.40 14.14 4.78
CA PRO A 116 0.77 14.86 4.26
C PRO A 116 2.11 14.24 4.67
N ASP A 117 2.07 13.38 5.66
CA ASP A 117 3.23 12.69 6.22
C ASP A 117 3.37 11.23 5.72
N ILE A 118 2.62 10.82 4.68
CA ILE A 118 2.80 9.53 4.02
C ILE A 118 3.57 9.75 2.71
N ASN A 119 4.80 9.26 2.66
CA ASN A 119 5.67 9.41 1.49
C ASN A 119 5.57 8.23 0.52
N PHE A 120 5.27 7.03 1.05
CA PHE A 120 5.26 5.80 0.27
C PHE A 120 4.04 4.94 0.57
N TYR A 121 3.58 4.22 -0.45
CA TYR A 121 2.59 3.15 -0.34
C TYR A 121 3.19 1.83 -0.82
N GLY A 122 3.23 0.81 0.04
CA GLY A 122 3.83 -0.49 -0.27
C GLY A 122 2.80 -1.61 -0.35
N THR A 123 2.86 -2.38 -1.43
CA THR A 123 1.99 -3.54 -1.68
C THR A 123 2.71 -4.66 -2.40
N ALA A 124 2.30 -5.90 -2.12
CA ALA A 124 2.70 -7.10 -2.87
C ALA A 124 1.63 -7.55 -3.87
N ASP A 125 0.58 -6.77 -4.06
CA ASP A 125 -0.53 -7.10 -4.97
C ASP A 125 -0.34 -6.44 -6.34
N VAL A 126 -0.22 -7.28 -7.38
CA VAL A 126 -0.04 -6.83 -8.77
C VAL A 126 -1.27 -6.09 -9.30
N GLU A 127 -2.47 -6.46 -8.87
CA GLU A 127 -3.70 -5.78 -9.29
C GLU A 127 -3.78 -4.36 -8.69
N CYS A 128 -3.30 -4.19 -7.47
CA CYS A 128 -3.16 -2.89 -6.82
C CYS A 128 -2.30 -1.92 -7.64
N LYS A 129 -1.20 -2.41 -8.21
CA LYS A 129 -0.35 -1.61 -9.11
C LYS A 129 -1.09 -1.12 -10.36
N LYS A 130 -1.92 -1.97 -10.96
CA LYS A 130 -2.73 -1.57 -12.14
C LYS A 130 -3.71 -0.44 -11.80
N VAL A 131 -4.35 -0.50 -10.64
CA VAL A 131 -5.25 0.56 -10.16
C VAL A 131 -4.47 1.86 -9.92
N TYR A 132 -3.32 1.78 -9.28
CA TYR A 132 -2.43 2.93 -9.08
C TYR A 132 -2.04 3.60 -10.40
N ASP A 133 -1.64 2.82 -11.40
CA ASP A 133 -1.23 3.33 -12.72
C ASP A 133 -2.40 4.02 -13.45
N MET A 134 -3.63 3.53 -13.29
CA MET A 134 -4.83 4.18 -13.83
C MET A 134 -5.09 5.55 -13.18
N ILE A 135 -5.01 5.63 -11.86
CA ILE A 135 -5.21 6.89 -11.12
C ILE A 135 -4.12 7.89 -11.48
N LYS A 136 -2.87 7.44 -11.51
CA LYS A 136 -1.72 8.28 -11.88
C LYS A 136 -1.82 8.81 -13.32
N THR A 137 -2.32 8.01 -14.26
CA THR A 137 -2.56 8.44 -15.64
C THR A 137 -3.61 9.53 -15.70
N SER A 138 -4.68 9.42 -14.93
CA SER A 138 -5.76 10.39 -14.88
C SER A 138 -5.38 11.70 -14.18
N GLU A 139 -4.73 11.62 -13.01
CA GLU A 139 -4.40 12.78 -12.16
C GLU A 139 -3.03 13.39 -12.42
N GLY A 140 -2.14 12.66 -13.06
CA GLY A 140 -0.76 13.08 -13.35
C GLY A 140 0.20 12.98 -12.17
N LYS A 141 -0.20 13.33 -10.93
CA LYS A 141 0.64 13.27 -9.74
C LYS A 141 -0.17 12.91 -8.50
N LEU A 142 0.35 11.97 -7.74
CA LEU A 142 -0.09 11.63 -6.39
C LEU A 142 0.94 12.13 -5.37
N SER A 143 0.55 12.33 -4.12
CA SER A 143 1.43 12.86 -3.07
C SER A 143 2.40 11.82 -2.50
N PHE A 144 2.26 10.55 -2.89
CA PHE A 144 3.09 9.43 -2.43
C PHE A 144 3.70 8.67 -3.60
N ASP A 145 4.81 7.98 -3.33
CA ASP A 145 5.45 7.07 -4.26
C ASP A 145 5.02 5.62 -3.99
N PHE A 146 4.91 4.84 -5.06
CA PHE A 146 4.50 3.44 -5.01
C PHE A 146 5.71 2.51 -4.86
N ILE A 147 5.64 1.58 -3.90
CA ILE A 147 6.63 0.52 -3.70
C ILE A 147 6.01 -0.83 -4.06
N ASP A 148 6.57 -1.48 -5.06
CA ASP A 148 6.26 -2.85 -5.44
C ASP A 148 7.08 -3.83 -4.59
N ILE A 149 6.45 -4.47 -3.62
CA ILE A 149 7.10 -5.41 -2.70
C ILE A 149 7.54 -6.72 -3.39
N THR A 150 7.06 -6.98 -4.60
CA THR A 150 7.53 -8.13 -5.39
C THR A 150 8.97 -7.96 -5.89
N VAL A 151 9.46 -6.72 -5.89
CA VAL A 151 10.84 -6.36 -6.22
C VAL A 151 11.64 -6.24 -4.91
N PRO A 152 12.85 -6.81 -4.80
CA PRO A 152 13.67 -6.67 -3.60
C PRO A 152 13.97 -5.21 -3.22
N TYR A 153 14.02 -4.92 -1.91
CA TYR A 153 14.18 -3.55 -1.40
C TYR A 153 15.46 -2.85 -1.85
N ASN A 154 16.56 -3.60 -2.00
CA ASN A 154 17.83 -3.09 -2.46
C ASN A 154 17.76 -2.53 -3.90
N ASN A 155 16.91 -3.08 -4.75
CA ASN A 155 16.68 -2.55 -6.09
C ASN A 155 15.88 -1.24 -6.07
N VAL A 156 15.01 -1.06 -5.08
CA VAL A 156 14.17 0.14 -4.94
C VAL A 156 14.94 1.29 -4.30
N PHE A 157 15.70 1.00 -3.24
CA PHE A 157 16.42 2.01 -2.46
C PHE A 157 17.91 2.15 -2.81
N GLY A 158 18.38 1.40 -3.81
CA GLY A 158 19.77 1.50 -4.28
C GLY A 158 20.82 1.01 -3.29
N VAL A 159 20.44 0.13 -2.38
CA VAL A 159 21.37 -0.49 -1.42
C VAL A 159 22.16 -1.57 -2.15
N LEU A 160 23.48 -1.41 -2.22
CA LEU A 160 24.37 -2.47 -2.72
C LEU A 160 24.61 -3.45 -1.57
N ASP A 161 24.10 -4.67 -1.71
CA ASP A 161 24.51 -5.76 -0.83
C ASP A 161 25.98 -6.13 -1.17
N PHE A 162 26.90 -5.67 -0.34
CA PHE A 162 28.23 -6.25 -0.32
C PHE A 162 28.11 -7.54 0.50
N GLU A 163 27.85 -8.66 -0.18
CA GLU A 163 28.07 -9.96 0.43
C GLU A 163 29.55 -10.05 0.79
N GLU A 164 29.84 -10.16 2.10
CA GLU A 164 31.14 -10.57 2.63
C GLU A 164 31.29 -12.10 2.57
#